data_10dffa747bcf1b207fc853298edc6908
#
_entry.id   10dffa747bcf1b207fc853298edc6908
#
_cell.length_a   1.000
_cell.length_b   1.000
_cell.length_c   1.000
_cell.angle_alpha   90.00
_cell.angle_beta   90.00
_cell.angle_gamma   90.00
#
_symmetry.space_group_name_H-M   'P 1'
#
loop_
_entity.id
_entity.type
_entity.pdbx_description
1 polymer ?
#
loop_
_entity_poly.entity_id
_entity_poly.type
_entity_poly.pdbx_seq_one_letter_code
_entity_poly.pdbx_strand_id
1 'polypeptide(L)'
;MAPPRAADTAVAVTMALSILEQPGIHPAGEALRGLLEAVREELTQISAASIDSWGRGISPVLQSVHLAALAPSLRPSEYVRYRITTKTPRRPTRTTQDIEQRARAIPTMFWPPWTIRLAPPEGIHARALAPVLAALLLIPDSRTSLDQAAGLIGDTIGGTEVSRLLQELDDLPHWQDIATALDRLADYLDANSTPIDYGRRRLLDYTGLLPHARWLEICRRTGTPPGTGRRERIARSQLFQRLSGLPAESAPDDLGGLDSAEFRATSLRFTALQTPELVHALQQEALEFLASHHIHDEPVAWQPPTTLLAGLSLPGPDPAHVDLPRLHQLVRERQHPVQYAAQVLGTTVEAIRHALDEHPAPATPLTKNAARATGRIRQQARQTVPAERFTQLYLDEHRSLQQIAKLTGFSRSVLTDLAKEYGIPLRGPQDHKRRGAIERDWLIEQYVHRRRTLPDLARETGMSPANMARWAHIHKIPLRPRGGASHHTALRTVDQAADAPAILRAALTGPNAWQRLERFAAALPYSTVTEAARALGIHQSTLTTQINRLEKDLGRPLIERAERGRRMRPTPYGRKVAAAAKRLIGPDGRS
;
A
#
# COMPACT_ATOMS: atom_id res chain seq x y z
N MET A 1 22.81 -61.38 25.84
CA MET A 1 21.41 -61.23 25.39
C MET A 1 20.77 -62.61 25.47
N ALA A 2 19.69 -62.76 26.23
CA ALA A 2 18.91 -64.04 26.20
C ALA A 2 18.26 -64.15 24.80
N PRO A 3 18.21 -65.37 24.21
CA PRO A 3 17.55 -65.59 22.94
C PRO A 3 16.06 -65.21 23.08
N PRO A 4 15.47 -64.49 22.07
CA PRO A 4 14.07 -64.15 22.11
C PRO A 4 13.19 -65.40 22.20
N ARG A 5 12.09 -65.35 22.96
CA ARG A 5 11.14 -66.47 23.05
C ARG A 5 10.57 -66.72 21.65
N ALA A 6 10.37 -68.00 21.29
CA ALA A 6 9.86 -68.41 19.99
C ALA A 6 8.50 -67.72 19.66
N ALA A 7 7.66 -67.51 20.67
CA ALA A 7 6.39 -66.82 20.55
C ALA A 7 6.57 -65.36 20.19
N ASP A 8 7.50 -64.67 20.84
CA ASP A 8 7.78 -63.23 20.56
C ASP A 8 8.33 -63.05 19.14
N THR A 9 9.19 -64.00 18.70
CA THR A 9 9.72 -63.99 17.32
C THR A 9 8.61 -64.27 16.31
N ALA A 10 7.70 -65.21 16.58
CA ALA A 10 6.58 -65.52 15.69
C ALA A 10 5.65 -64.29 15.53
N VAL A 11 5.32 -63.59 16.62
CA VAL A 11 4.51 -62.33 16.59
C VAL A 11 5.23 -61.30 15.79
N ALA A 12 6.51 -61.04 16.05
CA ALA A 12 7.28 -60.01 15.33
C ALA A 12 7.37 -60.30 13.83
N VAL A 13 7.59 -61.57 13.43
CA VAL A 13 7.62 -61.99 12.02
C VAL A 13 6.24 -61.79 11.36
N THR A 14 5.16 -62.21 12.04
CA THR A 14 3.80 -62.04 11.51
C THR A 14 3.46 -60.55 11.30
N MET A 15 3.80 -59.70 12.26
CA MET A 15 3.61 -58.24 12.14
C MET A 15 4.45 -57.66 11.01
N ALA A 16 5.73 -58.04 10.88
CA ALA A 16 6.59 -57.60 9.80
C ALA A 16 6.04 -58.00 8.43
N LEU A 17 5.57 -59.24 8.28
CA LEU A 17 4.95 -59.73 7.04
C LEU A 17 3.68 -58.94 6.72
N SER A 18 2.80 -58.72 7.69
CA SER A 18 1.57 -57.92 7.45
C SER A 18 1.83 -56.48 7.00
N ILE A 19 2.96 -55.89 7.42
CA ILE A 19 3.40 -54.54 6.95
C ILE A 19 3.97 -54.61 5.54
N LEU A 20 4.81 -55.64 5.27
CA LEU A 20 5.50 -55.76 3.97
C LEU A 20 4.58 -56.23 2.84
N GLU A 21 3.47 -56.91 3.14
CA GLU A 21 2.45 -57.33 2.18
C GLU A 21 1.50 -56.19 1.74
N GLN A 22 1.60 -55.00 2.34
CA GLN A 22 0.76 -53.84 1.95
C GLN A 22 1.06 -53.38 0.53
N PRO A 23 0.05 -52.89 -0.24
CA PRO A 23 0.18 -52.59 -1.67
C PRO A 23 0.94 -51.29 -2.01
N GLY A 24 1.74 -50.79 -1.08
CA GLY A 24 2.53 -49.55 -1.31
C GLY A 24 3.12 -48.96 -0.03
N ILE A 25 3.92 -47.93 -0.20
CA ILE A 25 4.69 -47.27 0.88
C ILE A 25 3.78 -46.67 1.96
N HIS A 26 2.75 -45.92 1.57
CA HIS A 26 1.85 -45.27 2.54
C HIS A 26 0.98 -46.26 3.32
N PRO A 27 0.31 -47.25 2.70
CA PRO A 27 -0.39 -48.29 3.44
C PRO A 27 0.53 -49.10 4.36
N ALA A 28 1.73 -49.44 3.92
CA ALA A 28 2.73 -50.09 4.76
C ALA A 28 3.17 -49.20 5.95
N GLY A 29 3.31 -47.89 5.72
CA GLY A 29 3.59 -46.92 6.77
C GLY A 29 2.46 -46.79 7.79
N GLU A 30 1.20 -46.84 7.37
CA GLU A 30 0.04 -46.84 8.26
C GLU A 30 0.00 -48.13 9.13
N ALA A 31 0.26 -49.27 8.52
CA ALA A 31 0.35 -50.52 9.26
C ALA A 31 1.51 -50.53 10.28
N LEU A 32 2.66 -49.94 9.93
CA LEU A 32 3.80 -49.78 10.82
C LEU A 32 3.53 -48.80 11.97
N ARG A 33 2.68 -47.79 11.76
CA ARG A 33 2.38 -46.73 12.75
C ARG A 33 1.86 -47.30 14.06
N GLY A 34 0.89 -48.24 14.00
CA GLY A 34 0.35 -48.86 15.20
C GLY A 34 1.43 -49.57 16.06
N LEU A 35 2.45 -50.18 15.41
CA LEU A 35 3.59 -50.74 16.10
C LEU A 35 4.49 -49.67 16.73
N LEU A 36 4.74 -48.57 16.00
CA LEU A 36 5.55 -47.44 16.50
C LEU A 36 4.88 -46.73 17.68
N GLU A 37 3.56 -46.59 17.67
CA GLU A 37 2.79 -46.01 18.77
C GLU A 37 2.84 -46.86 20.03
N ALA A 38 2.72 -48.15 19.90
CA ALA A 38 2.87 -49.08 21.03
C ALA A 38 4.29 -49.04 21.63
N VAL A 39 5.32 -48.95 20.79
CA VAL A 39 6.72 -48.82 21.25
C VAL A 39 6.99 -47.42 21.86
N ARG A 40 6.25 -46.40 21.45
CA ARG A 40 6.38 -45.04 21.96
C ARG A 40 5.88 -44.86 23.39
N GLU A 41 4.88 -45.63 23.80
CA GLU A 41 4.43 -45.66 25.19
C GLU A 41 5.52 -46.22 26.13
N GLU A 42 6.42 -47.06 25.60
CA GLU A 42 7.55 -47.63 26.36
C GLU A 42 8.88 -46.87 26.19
N LEU A 43 9.13 -46.24 25.03
CA LEU A 43 10.39 -45.57 24.68
C LEU A 43 10.20 -44.05 24.42
N THR A 44 10.64 -43.25 25.32
CA THR A 44 10.28 -41.83 25.52
C THR A 44 10.70 -40.84 24.42
N GLN A 45 11.39 -41.13 23.33
CA GLN A 45 11.68 -40.16 22.27
C GLN A 45 12.06 -40.78 20.92
N ILE A 46 11.13 -40.79 19.98
CA ILE A 46 11.45 -40.87 18.56
C ILE A 46 11.50 -39.44 18.01
N SER A 47 12.67 -38.84 17.99
CA SER A 47 12.89 -37.52 17.36
C SER A 47 13.32 -37.67 15.89
N ALA A 48 13.27 -36.58 15.09
CA ALA A 48 13.84 -36.60 13.74
C ALA A 48 15.33 -37.04 13.71
N ALA A 49 16.09 -36.75 14.78
CA ALA A 49 17.45 -37.28 14.98
C ALA A 49 17.50 -38.81 15.11
N SER A 50 16.43 -39.45 15.63
CA SER A 50 16.32 -40.91 15.70
C SER A 50 16.18 -41.55 14.32
N ILE A 51 15.56 -40.85 13.35
CA ILE A 51 15.46 -41.27 11.96
C ILE A 51 16.86 -41.48 11.37
N ASP A 52 17.79 -40.57 11.67
CA ASP A 52 19.17 -40.63 11.16
C ASP A 52 19.98 -41.78 11.78
N SER A 53 19.68 -42.18 12.99
CA SER A 53 20.36 -43.29 13.67
C SER A 53 19.81 -44.67 13.30
N TRP A 54 18.50 -44.82 13.19
CA TRP A 54 17.83 -46.10 12.94
C TRP A 54 17.87 -46.56 11.48
N GLY A 55 18.03 -45.62 10.55
CA GLY A 55 18.00 -45.92 9.13
C GLY A 55 19.36 -46.24 8.52
N ARG A 56 20.42 -46.38 9.29
CA ARG A 56 21.73 -46.78 8.75
C ARG A 56 21.69 -48.28 8.35
N GLY A 57 21.83 -48.53 7.03
CA GLY A 57 21.89 -49.89 6.51
C GLY A 57 20.55 -50.54 6.15
N ILE A 58 19.41 -49.88 6.33
CA ILE A 58 18.13 -50.38 5.81
C ILE A 58 17.94 -49.95 4.35
N SER A 59 17.14 -50.72 3.59
CA SER A 59 16.86 -50.43 2.20
C SER A 59 16.10 -49.07 2.04
N PRO A 60 16.24 -48.40 0.91
CA PRO A 60 15.50 -47.13 0.62
C PRO A 60 13.97 -47.32 0.75
N VAL A 61 13.45 -48.50 0.39
CA VAL A 61 12.02 -48.82 0.50
C VAL A 61 11.57 -48.83 1.96
N LEU A 62 12.32 -49.51 2.83
CA LEU A 62 12.02 -49.56 4.27
C LEU A 62 12.18 -48.19 4.93
N GLN A 63 13.12 -47.34 4.45
CA GLN A 63 13.22 -45.94 4.87
C GLN A 63 11.95 -45.18 4.52
N SER A 64 11.44 -45.34 3.29
CA SER A 64 10.21 -44.68 2.84
C SER A 64 9.00 -45.13 3.68
N VAL A 65 8.86 -46.41 3.98
CA VAL A 65 7.80 -46.95 4.86
C VAL A 65 7.90 -46.34 6.26
N HIS A 66 9.10 -46.25 6.81
CA HIS A 66 9.33 -45.65 8.13
C HIS A 66 8.98 -44.17 8.16
N LEU A 67 9.38 -43.40 7.15
CA LEU A 67 9.04 -41.98 7.03
C LEU A 67 7.53 -41.76 6.89
N ALA A 68 6.84 -42.61 6.10
CA ALA A 68 5.39 -42.57 5.97
C ALA A 68 4.68 -42.90 7.29
N ALA A 69 5.21 -43.85 8.09
CA ALA A 69 4.68 -44.16 9.41
C ALA A 69 4.79 -42.96 10.39
N LEU A 70 5.90 -42.21 10.32
CA LEU A 70 6.15 -41.07 11.19
C LEU A 70 5.42 -39.79 10.75
N ALA A 71 4.83 -39.75 9.56
CA ALA A 71 4.23 -38.54 8.96
C ALA A 71 3.39 -37.67 9.93
N PRO A 72 2.45 -38.22 10.74
CA PRO A 72 1.65 -37.39 11.65
C PRO A 72 2.41 -36.82 12.84
N SER A 73 3.63 -37.31 13.10
CA SER A 73 4.47 -36.85 14.21
C SER A 73 5.59 -35.93 13.75
N LEU A 74 5.74 -35.68 12.45
CA LEU A 74 6.76 -34.83 11.90
C LEU A 74 6.36 -33.35 12.08
N ARG A 75 7.36 -32.49 12.32
CA ARG A 75 7.16 -31.07 12.21
C ARG A 75 6.87 -30.73 10.74
N PRO A 76 6.10 -29.67 10.44
CA PRO A 76 5.77 -29.31 9.06
C PRO A 76 7.00 -29.15 8.15
N SER A 77 8.11 -28.58 8.67
CA SER A 77 9.38 -28.48 7.94
C SER A 77 9.99 -29.84 7.59
N GLU A 78 9.90 -30.82 8.49
CA GLU A 78 10.38 -32.17 8.25
C GLU A 78 9.44 -32.95 7.30
N TYR A 79 8.13 -32.71 7.40
CA TYR A 79 7.13 -33.22 6.46
C TYR A 79 7.47 -32.86 5.01
N VAL A 80 7.77 -31.58 4.76
CA VAL A 80 8.23 -31.10 3.45
C VAL A 80 9.61 -31.64 3.11
N ARG A 81 10.56 -31.64 4.05
CA ARG A 81 11.94 -32.10 3.86
C ARG A 81 12.02 -33.52 3.36
N TYR A 82 11.31 -34.41 3.99
CA TYR A 82 11.29 -35.84 3.66
C TYR A 82 10.32 -36.19 2.53
N ARG A 83 9.63 -35.17 1.96
CA ARG A 83 8.73 -35.32 0.81
C ARG A 83 7.63 -36.34 1.06
N ILE A 84 6.97 -36.23 2.20
CA ILE A 84 5.98 -37.20 2.68
C ILE A 84 4.81 -37.38 1.71
N THR A 85 4.44 -36.35 0.92
CA THR A 85 3.36 -36.43 -0.06
C THR A 85 3.69 -37.23 -1.31
N THR A 86 4.96 -37.54 -1.53
CA THR A 86 5.40 -38.33 -2.70
C THR A 86 5.19 -39.81 -2.50
N LYS A 87 5.20 -40.57 -3.62
CA LYS A 87 5.08 -42.06 -3.55
C LYS A 87 6.21 -42.72 -2.75
N THR A 88 7.35 -42.06 -2.68
CA THR A 88 8.57 -42.60 -2.02
C THR A 88 9.20 -41.51 -1.17
N PRO A 89 8.67 -41.23 0.04
CA PRO A 89 9.34 -40.36 1.02
C PRO A 89 10.80 -40.80 1.21
N ARG A 90 11.70 -39.82 1.30
CA ARG A 90 13.13 -40.13 1.35
C ARG A 90 13.90 -39.13 2.20
N ARG A 91 15.11 -39.54 2.61
CA ARG A 91 16.06 -38.67 3.25
C ARG A 91 16.65 -37.67 2.25
N PRO A 92 17.05 -36.49 2.75
CA PRO A 92 17.69 -35.47 1.90
C PRO A 92 18.93 -36.00 1.17
N THR A 93 18.92 -35.87 -0.14
CA THR A 93 20.03 -36.28 -1.01
C THR A 93 20.69 -35.08 -1.71
N ARG A 94 20.04 -33.92 -1.74
CA ARG A 94 20.54 -32.72 -2.39
C ARG A 94 21.72 -32.12 -1.65
N THR A 95 22.71 -31.70 -2.42
CA THR A 95 23.88 -30.98 -1.91
C THR A 95 23.58 -29.51 -1.69
N THR A 96 24.43 -28.81 -0.96
CA THR A 96 24.34 -27.35 -0.79
C THR A 96 24.37 -26.63 -2.14
N GLN A 97 25.19 -27.09 -3.08
CA GLN A 97 25.28 -26.50 -4.42
C GLN A 97 23.97 -26.64 -5.21
N ASP A 98 23.28 -27.78 -5.12
CA ASP A 98 21.98 -27.99 -5.78
C ASP A 98 20.95 -27.00 -5.23
N ILE A 99 20.97 -26.76 -3.92
CA ILE A 99 20.04 -25.84 -3.26
C ILE A 99 20.35 -24.37 -3.60
N GLU A 100 21.62 -23.99 -3.64
CA GLU A 100 22.02 -22.66 -4.10
C GLU A 100 21.60 -22.41 -5.57
N GLN A 101 21.74 -23.43 -6.42
CA GLN A 101 21.28 -23.34 -7.80
C GLN A 101 19.75 -23.19 -7.87
N ARG A 102 19.00 -23.96 -7.09
CA ARG A 102 17.54 -23.83 -6.99
C ARG A 102 17.15 -22.43 -6.47
N ALA A 103 17.86 -21.89 -5.47
CA ALA A 103 17.62 -20.55 -4.94
C ALA A 103 17.79 -19.43 -5.97
N ARG A 104 18.72 -19.61 -6.95
CA ARG A 104 18.88 -18.66 -8.07
C ARG A 104 17.68 -18.65 -9.00
N ALA A 105 16.96 -19.76 -9.10
CA ALA A 105 15.78 -19.91 -9.95
C ALA A 105 14.50 -19.31 -9.35
N ILE A 106 14.50 -18.97 -8.06
CA ILE A 106 13.30 -18.60 -7.30
C ILE A 106 13.32 -17.10 -6.97
N PRO A 107 12.26 -16.32 -7.33
CA PRO A 107 12.11 -14.96 -6.83
C PRO A 107 11.75 -14.96 -5.33
N THR A 108 12.25 -14.01 -4.57
CA THR A 108 11.91 -13.84 -3.15
C THR A 108 10.40 -13.63 -2.97
N MET A 109 9.81 -12.78 -3.81
CA MET A 109 8.36 -12.66 -3.92
C MET A 109 7.84 -13.73 -4.87
N PHE A 110 7.62 -14.92 -4.30
CA PHE A 110 7.14 -16.10 -5.02
C PHE A 110 6.16 -15.77 -6.15
N TRP A 111 6.11 -16.58 -7.19
CA TRP A 111 5.28 -16.32 -8.38
C TRP A 111 3.81 -16.04 -8.01
N PRO A 112 3.23 -14.92 -8.48
CA PRO A 112 1.89 -14.51 -8.07
C PRO A 112 0.80 -15.57 -8.25
N PRO A 113 0.68 -16.30 -9.39
CA PRO A 113 -0.36 -17.31 -9.53
C PRO A 113 -0.25 -18.43 -8.52
N TRP A 114 0.97 -18.84 -8.19
CA TRP A 114 1.25 -19.85 -7.18
C TRP A 114 0.91 -19.35 -5.77
N THR A 115 1.36 -18.14 -5.44
CA THR A 115 1.05 -17.53 -4.14
C THR A 115 -0.46 -17.38 -3.94
N ILE A 116 -1.20 -16.92 -4.97
CA ILE A 116 -2.65 -16.76 -4.91
C ILE A 116 -3.33 -18.10 -4.65
N ARG A 117 -2.91 -19.16 -5.34
CA ARG A 117 -3.48 -20.51 -5.17
C ARG A 117 -3.20 -21.12 -3.80
N LEU A 118 -2.02 -20.86 -3.24
CA LEU A 118 -1.57 -21.44 -1.98
C LEU A 118 -1.97 -20.60 -0.75
N ALA A 119 -2.33 -19.33 -0.93
CA ALA A 119 -2.75 -18.47 0.15
C ALA A 119 -4.23 -18.68 0.52
N PRO A 120 -4.56 -18.88 1.81
CA PRO A 120 -5.95 -18.88 2.24
C PRO A 120 -6.56 -17.49 2.04
N PRO A 121 -7.88 -17.38 1.76
CA PRO A 121 -8.55 -16.11 1.52
C PRO A 121 -8.60 -15.22 2.77
N GLU A 122 -8.48 -15.81 3.95
CA GLU A 122 -8.49 -15.14 5.25
C GLU A 122 -7.30 -15.60 6.10
N GLY A 123 -6.85 -14.74 7.00
CA GLY A 123 -5.76 -15.02 7.95
C GLY A 123 -4.40 -14.63 7.40
N ILE A 124 -3.82 -15.40 6.50
CA ILE A 124 -2.46 -15.17 5.98
C ILE A 124 -2.50 -14.31 4.71
N HIS A 125 -1.90 -13.13 4.78
CA HIS A 125 -1.78 -12.28 3.58
C HIS A 125 -0.80 -12.87 2.56
N ALA A 126 -1.21 -12.96 1.30
CA ALA A 126 -0.38 -13.47 0.20
C ALA A 126 1.01 -12.81 0.11
N ARG A 127 1.10 -11.52 0.44
CA ARG A 127 2.38 -10.80 0.48
C ARG A 127 3.34 -11.31 1.56
N ALA A 128 2.84 -11.67 2.73
CA ALA A 128 3.65 -12.24 3.81
C ALA A 128 4.00 -13.71 3.49
N LEU A 129 3.10 -14.40 2.80
CA LEU A 129 3.28 -15.81 2.43
C LEU A 129 4.30 -15.99 1.29
N ALA A 130 4.40 -15.04 0.35
CA ALA A 130 5.25 -15.18 -0.83
C ALA A 130 6.72 -15.49 -0.50
N PRO A 131 7.43 -14.74 0.36
CA PRO A 131 8.81 -15.07 0.71
C PRO A 131 8.93 -16.34 1.53
N VAL A 132 7.90 -16.73 2.28
CA VAL A 132 7.85 -17.99 3.02
C VAL A 132 7.80 -19.18 2.04
N LEU A 133 6.91 -19.14 1.04
CA LEU A 133 6.84 -20.16 0.00
C LEU A 133 8.14 -20.30 -0.78
N ALA A 134 8.82 -19.17 -1.06
CA ALA A 134 10.11 -19.17 -1.72
C ALA A 134 11.19 -19.88 -0.87
N ALA A 135 11.24 -19.61 0.43
CA ALA A 135 12.13 -20.31 1.36
C ALA A 135 11.76 -21.80 1.50
N LEU A 136 10.46 -22.10 1.64
CA LEU A 136 9.98 -23.48 1.76
C LEU A 136 10.32 -24.34 0.54
N LEU A 137 10.40 -23.76 -0.64
CA LEU A 137 10.76 -24.51 -1.86
C LEU A 137 12.23 -24.98 -1.87
N LEU A 138 13.08 -24.48 -0.96
CA LEU A 138 14.45 -24.95 -0.75
C LEU A 138 14.55 -26.14 0.24
N ILE A 139 13.46 -26.48 0.93
CA ILE A 139 13.44 -27.51 1.97
C ILE A 139 13.30 -28.94 1.42
N PRO A 140 12.47 -29.20 0.36
CA PRO A 140 12.32 -30.55 -0.16
C PRO A 140 13.66 -31.19 -0.54
N ASP A 141 13.92 -32.39 -0.02
CA ASP A 141 15.12 -33.21 -0.31
C ASP A 141 16.45 -32.51 0.11
N SER A 142 16.42 -31.54 1.05
CA SER A 142 17.59 -30.77 1.50
C SER A 142 17.80 -30.84 3.02
N ARG A 143 19.04 -30.62 3.46
CA ARG A 143 19.39 -30.42 4.87
C ARG A 143 19.41 -28.96 5.31
N THR A 144 19.04 -28.05 4.41
CA THR A 144 19.02 -26.62 4.65
C THR A 144 18.06 -26.27 5.78
N SER A 145 18.49 -25.47 6.73
CA SER A 145 17.59 -24.93 7.78
C SER A 145 16.68 -23.85 7.21
N LEU A 146 15.59 -23.50 7.93
CA LEU A 146 14.69 -22.44 7.52
C LEU A 146 15.40 -21.07 7.46
N ASP A 147 16.33 -20.79 8.39
CA ASP A 147 17.15 -19.57 8.37
C ASP A 147 18.09 -19.51 7.16
N GLN A 148 18.77 -20.64 6.86
CA GLN A 148 19.61 -20.71 5.67
C GLN A 148 18.79 -20.54 4.38
N ALA A 149 17.61 -21.15 4.30
CA ALA A 149 16.73 -21.01 3.17
C ALA A 149 16.27 -19.55 2.98
N ALA A 150 15.88 -18.88 4.06
CA ALA A 150 15.53 -17.46 4.05
C ALA A 150 16.69 -16.57 3.57
N GLY A 151 17.92 -16.83 4.06
CA GLY A 151 19.12 -16.11 3.60
C GLY A 151 19.40 -16.30 2.11
N LEU A 152 19.26 -17.52 1.57
CA LEU A 152 19.50 -17.82 0.15
C LEU A 152 18.56 -17.10 -0.81
N ILE A 153 17.35 -16.75 -0.37
CA ILE A 153 16.36 -16.03 -1.21
C ILE A 153 16.38 -14.52 -1.03
N GLY A 154 17.33 -13.93 -0.28
CA GLY A 154 17.51 -12.49 -0.16
C GLY A 154 17.29 -11.91 1.23
N ASP A 155 17.21 -12.74 2.27
CA ASP A 155 17.21 -12.35 3.70
C ASP A 155 16.14 -11.30 4.09
N THR A 156 14.97 -11.38 3.44
CA THR A 156 13.85 -10.46 3.69
C THR A 156 12.96 -10.90 4.85
N ILE A 157 13.12 -12.15 5.29
CA ILE A 157 12.40 -12.78 6.41
C ILE A 157 13.38 -13.66 7.19
N GLY A 158 13.11 -13.92 8.47
CA GLY A 158 13.88 -14.87 9.30
C GLY A 158 13.22 -16.24 9.36
N GLY A 159 14.01 -17.27 9.70
CA GLY A 159 13.51 -18.65 9.82
C GLY A 159 12.42 -18.82 10.87
N THR A 160 12.38 -17.99 11.90
CA THR A 160 11.29 -17.95 12.89
C THR A 160 9.97 -17.58 12.24
N GLU A 161 9.94 -16.59 11.36
CA GLU A 161 8.74 -16.19 10.64
C GLU A 161 8.31 -17.26 9.64
N VAL A 162 9.28 -17.87 8.94
CA VAL A 162 9.02 -19.03 8.07
C VAL A 162 8.38 -20.16 8.88
N SER A 163 8.93 -20.49 10.05
CA SER A 163 8.39 -21.54 10.93
C SER A 163 6.98 -21.25 11.41
N ARG A 164 6.71 -20.00 11.79
CA ARG A 164 5.39 -19.56 12.27
C ARG A 164 4.33 -19.70 11.16
N LEU A 165 4.57 -19.14 9.98
CA LEU A 165 3.62 -19.22 8.87
C LEU A 165 3.48 -20.66 8.33
N LEU A 166 4.54 -21.45 8.37
CA LEU A 166 4.49 -22.86 8.02
C LEU A 166 3.57 -23.64 8.97
N GLN A 167 3.58 -23.33 10.27
CA GLN A 167 2.65 -23.93 11.23
C GLN A 167 1.20 -23.52 10.93
N GLU A 168 0.95 -22.26 10.60
CA GLU A 168 -0.39 -21.80 10.21
C GLU A 168 -0.89 -22.49 8.92
N LEU A 169 0.01 -22.83 7.98
CA LEU A 169 -0.33 -23.60 6.79
C LEU A 169 -0.63 -25.07 7.12
N ASP A 170 0.09 -25.67 8.07
CA ASP A 170 -0.12 -27.05 8.53
C ASP A 170 -1.49 -27.23 9.20
N ASP A 171 -1.98 -26.21 9.89
CA ASP A 171 -3.30 -26.18 10.51
C ASP A 171 -4.46 -26.13 9.49
N LEU A 172 -4.16 -25.87 8.19
CA LEU A 172 -5.19 -25.82 7.14
C LEU A 172 -5.57 -27.24 6.66
N PRO A 173 -6.85 -27.47 6.32
CA PRO A 173 -7.29 -28.74 5.74
C PRO A 173 -6.63 -29.04 4.39
N HIS A 174 -6.02 -28.07 3.76
CA HIS A 174 -5.36 -28.13 2.46
C HIS A 174 -3.85 -28.43 2.54
N TRP A 175 -3.31 -28.65 3.74
CA TRP A 175 -1.87 -28.78 3.97
C TRP A 175 -1.19 -29.83 3.08
N GLN A 176 -1.79 -31.02 2.96
CA GLN A 176 -1.22 -32.08 2.14
C GLN A 176 -1.11 -31.70 0.67
N ASP A 177 -2.11 -30.98 0.15
CA ASP A 177 -2.10 -30.49 -1.23
C ASP A 177 -1.12 -29.34 -1.42
N ILE A 178 -0.96 -28.46 -0.42
CA ILE A 178 0.07 -27.40 -0.41
C ILE A 178 1.47 -28.04 -0.43
N ALA A 179 1.74 -28.99 0.43
CA ALA A 179 3.03 -29.71 0.46
C ALA A 179 3.28 -30.47 -0.87
N THR A 180 2.24 -31.07 -1.44
CA THR A 180 2.31 -31.72 -2.76
C THR A 180 2.65 -30.73 -3.87
N ALA A 181 2.08 -29.52 -3.83
CA ALA A 181 2.39 -28.47 -4.78
C ALA A 181 3.87 -28.05 -4.70
N LEU A 182 4.40 -27.90 -3.47
CA LEU A 182 5.83 -27.60 -3.25
C LEU A 182 6.74 -28.70 -3.76
N ASP A 183 6.40 -29.99 -3.51
CA ASP A 183 7.17 -31.12 -4.00
C ASP A 183 7.19 -31.18 -5.53
N ARG A 184 6.03 -31.02 -6.20
CA ARG A 184 5.95 -31.01 -7.67
C ARG A 184 6.74 -29.85 -8.27
N LEU A 185 6.69 -28.68 -7.64
CA LEU A 185 7.43 -27.50 -8.12
C LEU A 185 8.93 -27.68 -7.92
N ALA A 186 9.37 -28.24 -6.79
CA ALA A 186 10.77 -28.55 -6.56
C ALA A 186 11.32 -29.53 -7.62
N ASP A 187 10.56 -30.61 -7.91
CA ASP A 187 10.92 -31.57 -8.98
C ASP A 187 10.98 -30.89 -10.36
N TYR A 188 10.03 -29.99 -10.64
CA TYR A 188 10.03 -29.26 -11.90
C TYR A 188 11.27 -28.38 -12.05
N LEU A 189 11.64 -27.62 -11.02
CA LEU A 189 12.82 -26.75 -11.04
C LEU A 189 14.13 -27.55 -11.12
N ASP A 190 14.17 -28.72 -10.53
CA ASP A 190 15.35 -29.59 -10.62
C ASP A 190 15.50 -30.26 -12.00
N ALA A 191 14.38 -30.51 -12.68
CA ALA A 191 14.37 -31.16 -13.99
C ALA A 191 14.47 -30.19 -15.18
N ASN A 192 14.20 -28.90 -14.97
CA ASN A 192 14.12 -27.91 -16.03
C ASN A 192 15.02 -26.71 -15.73
N SER A 193 15.74 -26.25 -16.74
CA SER A 193 16.45 -24.96 -16.64
C SER A 193 15.46 -23.80 -16.56
N THR A 194 15.66 -22.90 -15.61
CA THR A 194 14.89 -21.67 -15.53
C THR A 194 15.53 -20.56 -16.35
N PRO A 195 14.76 -19.72 -17.07
CA PRO A 195 15.33 -18.72 -17.95
C PRO A 195 15.81 -17.47 -17.21
N ILE A 196 15.62 -17.38 -15.87
CA ILE A 196 16.00 -16.22 -15.05
C ILE A 196 16.91 -16.67 -13.91
N ASP A 197 18.05 -15.98 -13.74
CA ASP A 197 18.89 -16.07 -12.53
C ASP A 197 18.57 -14.92 -11.56
N TYR A 198 17.64 -15.17 -10.65
CA TYR A 198 17.31 -14.18 -9.61
C TYR A 198 18.46 -13.93 -8.63
N GLY A 199 19.39 -14.88 -8.45
CA GLY A 199 20.59 -14.65 -7.66
C GLY A 199 21.45 -13.53 -8.22
N ARG A 200 21.66 -13.52 -9.54
CA ARG A 200 22.34 -12.45 -10.26
C ARG A 200 21.55 -11.15 -10.23
N ARG A 201 20.23 -11.22 -10.50
CA ARG A 201 19.39 -10.03 -10.58
C ARG A 201 19.24 -9.28 -9.26
N ARG A 202 19.30 -9.97 -8.11
CA ARG A 202 19.27 -9.34 -6.76
C ARG A 202 20.48 -8.44 -6.51
N LEU A 203 21.60 -8.69 -7.20
CA LEU A 203 22.86 -7.98 -7.01
C LEU A 203 23.08 -6.83 -8.00
N LEU A 204 22.14 -6.56 -8.91
CA LEU A 204 22.25 -5.47 -9.87
C LEU A 204 22.14 -4.11 -9.19
N ASP A 205 22.82 -3.12 -9.77
CA ASP A 205 22.63 -1.72 -9.40
C ASP A 205 21.39 -1.15 -10.10
N TYR A 206 20.34 -0.89 -9.34
CA TYR A 206 19.06 -0.40 -9.86
C TYR A 206 18.96 1.13 -9.95
N THR A 207 19.99 1.91 -9.59
CA THR A 207 19.96 3.38 -9.57
C THR A 207 19.57 3.99 -10.94
N GLY A 208 19.90 3.34 -12.03
CA GLY A 208 19.55 3.74 -13.40
C GLY A 208 18.18 3.26 -13.91
N LEU A 209 17.40 2.55 -13.10
CA LEU A 209 16.11 1.99 -13.53
C LEU A 209 15.06 3.09 -13.76
N LEU A 210 14.54 3.18 -14.98
CA LEU A 210 13.49 4.12 -15.41
C LEU A 210 13.80 5.58 -15.02
N PRO A 211 14.77 6.25 -15.66
CA PRO A 211 15.08 7.65 -15.40
C PRO A 211 13.87 8.56 -15.64
N HIS A 212 13.80 9.70 -14.95
CA HIS A 212 12.67 10.64 -15.05
C HIS A 212 12.34 11.05 -16.49
N ALA A 213 13.35 11.31 -17.31
CA ALA A 213 13.17 11.67 -18.71
C ALA A 213 12.49 10.53 -19.51
N ARG A 214 12.88 9.28 -19.27
CA ARG A 214 12.28 8.09 -19.89
C ARG A 214 10.85 7.89 -19.44
N TRP A 215 10.57 8.06 -18.15
CA TRP A 215 9.19 8.04 -17.64
C TRP A 215 8.29 9.05 -18.35
N LEU A 216 8.74 10.30 -18.50
CA LEU A 216 7.98 11.33 -19.20
C LEU A 216 7.78 11.00 -20.70
N GLU A 217 8.78 10.42 -21.34
CA GLU A 217 8.68 9.97 -22.73
C GLU A 217 7.67 8.84 -22.89
N ILE A 218 7.73 7.81 -22.03
CA ILE A 218 6.77 6.71 -21.99
C ILE A 218 5.36 7.24 -21.79
N CYS A 219 5.16 8.12 -20.81
CA CYS A 219 3.86 8.73 -20.54
C CYS A 219 3.30 9.49 -21.74
N ARG A 220 4.14 10.23 -22.45
CA ARG A 220 3.75 10.98 -23.65
C ARG A 220 3.35 10.03 -24.79
N ARG A 221 4.13 8.98 -25.02
CA ARG A 221 3.91 7.99 -26.09
C ARG A 221 2.65 7.17 -25.83
N THR A 222 2.41 6.75 -24.60
CA THR A 222 1.27 5.91 -24.21
C THR A 222 0.00 6.69 -23.86
N GLY A 223 0.08 8.02 -23.81
CA GLY A 223 -1.03 8.86 -23.36
C GLY A 223 -1.34 8.75 -21.86
N THR A 224 -0.42 8.23 -21.07
CA THR A 224 -0.57 8.08 -19.63
C THR A 224 -0.26 9.39 -18.90
N PRO A 225 -1.08 9.83 -17.94
CA PRO A 225 -0.75 11.00 -17.13
C PRO A 225 0.49 10.74 -16.25
N PRO A 226 1.57 11.53 -16.34
CA PRO A 226 2.80 11.29 -15.59
C PRO A 226 2.62 11.44 -14.06
N GLY A 227 1.61 12.20 -13.61
CA GLY A 227 1.36 12.46 -12.20
C GLY A 227 2.36 13.44 -11.60
N THR A 228 2.42 13.47 -10.26
CA THR A 228 3.26 14.39 -9.45
C THR A 228 4.49 13.68 -8.88
N GLY A 229 5.15 12.81 -9.64
CA GLY A 229 6.31 12.02 -9.20
C GLY A 229 5.97 10.72 -8.47
N ARG A 230 4.80 10.61 -7.84
CA ARG A 230 4.38 9.39 -7.12
C ARG A 230 4.15 8.21 -8.05
N ARG A 231 3.55 8.43 -9.23
CA ARG A 231 3.33 7.37 -10.23
C ARG A 231 4.63 6.82 -10.79
N GLU A 232 5.60 7.69 -11.02
CA GLU A 232 6.94 7.32 -11.44
C GLU A 232 7.61 6.40 -10.42
N ARG A 233 7.59 6.77 -9.13
CA ARG A 233 8.14 5.93 -8.06
C ARG A 233 7.46 4.57 -7.98
N ILE A 234 6.14 4.50 -8.17
CA ILE A 234 5.42 3.22 -8.20
C ILE A 234 5.83 2.39 -9.41
N ALA A 235 5.95 3.00 -10.60
CA ALA A 235 6.40 2.30 -11.81
C ALA A 235 7.82 1.74 -11.62
N ARG A 236 8.75 2.52 -11.06
CA ARG A 236 10.10 2.07 -10.70
C ARG A 236 10.08 0.92 -9.71
N SER A 237 9.32 1.04 -8.64
CA SER A 237 9.18 0.00 -7.62
C SER A 237 8.60 -1.30 -8.19
N GLN A 238 7.61 -1.22 -9.10
CA GLN A 238 7.07 -2.40 -9.79
C GLN A 238 8.10 -3.05 -10.73
N LEU A 239 8.86 -2.25 -11.47
CA LEU A 239 9.94 -2.76 -12.32
C LEU A 239 11.03 -3.42 -11.47
N PHE A 240 11.44 -2.78 -10.36
CA PHE A 240 12.39 -3.34 -9.41
C PHE A 240 11.93 -4.71 -8.89
N GLN A 241 10.69 -4.82 -8.40
CA GLN A 241 10.14 -6.09 -7.91
C GLN A 241 10.13 -7.16 -9.01
N ARG A 242 9.72 -6.79 -10.21
CA ARG A 242 9.62 -7.72 -11.35
C ARG A 242 10.98 -8.21 -11.82
N LEU A 243 11.99 -7.35 -11.79
CA LEU A 243 13.36 -7.66 -12.21
C LEU A 243 14.15 -8.41 -11.14
N SER A 244 14.18 -7.89 -9.91
CA SER A 244 14.98 -8.44 -8.80
C SER A 244 14.33 -9.66 -8.14
N GLY A 245 13.01 -9.79 -8.24
CA GLY A 245 12.23 -10.74 -7.45
C GLY A 245 12.10 -10.38 -5.98
N LEU A 246 12.68 -9.26 -5.53
CA LEU A 246 12.63 -8.77 -4.15
C LEU A 246 11.31 -8.02 -3.87
N PRO A 247 10.91 -7.86 -2.61
CA PRO A 247 9.77 -7.03 -2.24
C PRO A 247 10.09 -5.53 -2.45
N ALA A 248 9.04 -4.72 -2.62
CA ALA A 248 9.17 -3.28 -2.86
C ALA A 248 9.97 -2.52 -1.79
N GLU A 249 9.93 -3.02 -0.56
CA GLU A 249 10.64 -2.44 0.59
C GLU A 249 12.15 -2.60 0.50
N SER A 250 12.61 -3.59 -0.24
CA SER A 250 14.05 -3.80 -0.51
C SER A 250 14.58 -2.90 -1.61
N ALA A 251 13.70 -2.10 -2.26
CA ALA A 251 14.13 -1.14 -3.26
C ALA A 251 14.93 0.00 -2.59
N PRO A 252 15.98 0.51 -3.23
CA PRO A 252 16.66 1.74 -2.81
C PRO A 252 15.67 2.91 -2.61
N ASP A 253 15.96 3.82 -1.69
CA ASP A 253 15.06 4.93 -1.31
C ASP A 253 14.65 5.81 -2.49
N ASP A 254 15.55 6.04 -3.42
CA ASP A 254 15.31 6.81 -4.66
C ASP A 254 14.36 6.10 -5.63
N LEU A 255 14.25 4.78 -5.56
CA LEU A 255 13.29 3.98 -6.33
C LEU A 255 11.93 3.82 -5.64
N GLY A 256 11.80 4.22 -4.41
CA GLY A 256 10.53 4.23 -3.70
C GLY A 256 10.36 3.20 -2.60
N GLY A 257 11.45 2.71 -1.99
CA GLY A 257 11.50 1.71 -0.91
C GLY A 257 10.65 1.97 0.35
N LEU A 258 9.61 2.79 0.23
CA LEU A 258 8.75 3.20 1.33
C LEU A 258 7.63 2.18 1.58
N ASP A 259 7.67 1.51 2.71
CA ASP A 259 6.56 0.71 3.23
C ASP A 259 5.54 1.60 3.97
N SER A 260 4.78 2.40 3.23
CA SER A 260 3.67 3.17 3.79
C SER A 260 2.32 2.63 3.29
N ALA A 261 1.30 2.71 4.15
CA ALA A 261 -0.08 2.36 3.76
C ALA A 261 -0.56 3.18 2.56
N GLU A 262 -0.11 4.45 2.46
CA GLU A 262 -0.42 5.33 1.34
C GLU A 262 0.25 4.89 0.04
N PHE A 263 1.50 4.44 0.09
CA PHE A 263 2.22 3.91 -1.06
C PHE A 263 1.54 2.63 -1.57
N ARG A 264 1.18 1.70 -0.67
CA ARG A 264 0.44 0.47 -1.02
C ARG A 264 -0.90 0.77 -1.69
N ALA A 265 -1.70 1.68 -1.12
CA ALA A 265 -2.99 2.08 -1.69
C ALA A 265 -2.83 2.73 -3.08
N THR A 266 -1.77 3.51 -3.28
CA THR A 266 -1.51 4.16 -4.57
C THR A 266 -0.98 3.15 -5.61
N SER A 267 -0.19 2.17 -5.18
CA SER A 267 0.27 1.06 -6.02
C SER A 267 -0.91 0.23 -6.57
N LEU A 268 -1.89 -0.08 -5.71
CA LEU A 268 -3.14 -0.74 -6.14
C LEU A 268 -3.89 0.07 -7.21
N ARG A 269 -3.99 1.38 -7.02
CA ARG A 269 -4.63 2.27 -8.02
C ARG A 269 -3.85 2.33 -9.32
N PHE A 270 -2.53 2.28 -9.25
CA PHE A 270 -1.69 2.33 -10.44
C PHE A 270 -1.85 1.09 -11.31
N THR A 271 -1.95 -0.11 -10.74
CA THR A 271 -2.24 -1.34 -11.49
C THR A 271 -3.55 -1.21 -12.29
N ALA A 272 -4.61 -0.66 -11.68
CA ALA A 272 -5.86 -0.40 -12.39
C ALA A 272 -5.76 0.67 -13.49
N LEU A 273 -4.75 1.54 -13.46
CA LEU A 273 -4.52 2.58 -14.47
C LEU A 273 -3.62 2.12 -15.62
N GLN A 274 -2.92 1.00 -15.49
CA GLN A 274 -2.04 0.49 -16.54
C GLN A 274 -2.86 0.09 -17.77
N THR A 275 -2.36 0.47 -18.94
CA THR A 275 -2.92 0.08 -20.24
C THR A 275 -1.95 -0.86 -20.94
N PRO A 276 -2.39 -1.65 -21.94
CA PRO A 276 -1.49 -2.52 -22.70
C PRO A 276 -0.25 -1.78 -23.25
N GLU A 277 -0.44 -0.55 -23.73
CA GLU A 277 0.64 0.27 -24.28
C GLU A 277 1.63 0.70 -23.18
N LEU A 278 1.13 1.04 -21.98
CA LEU A 278 1.99 1.40 -20.85
C LEU A 278 2.78 0.19 -20.36
N VAL A 279 2.11 -0.95 -20.18
CA VAL A 279 2.76 -2.20 -19.73
C VAL A 279 3.84 -2.62 -20.72
N HIS A 280 3.53 -2.60 -22.03
CA HIS A 280 4.50 -2.90 -23.07
C HIS A 280 5.72 -1.94 -23.04
N ALA A 281 5.47 -0.64 -22.88
CA ALA A 281 6.55 0.35 -22.82
C ALA A 281 7.44 0.18 -21.58
N LEU A 282 6.86 -0.16 -20.42
CA LEU A 282 7.60 -0.48 -19.20
C LEU A 282 8.38 -1.79 -19.32
N GLN A 283 7.82 -2.77 -20.03
CA GLN A 283 8.52 -4.03 -20.32
C GLN A 283 9.73 -3.82 -21.22
N GLN A 284 9.65 -2.95 -22.23
CA GLN A 284 10.79 -2.58 -23.06
C GLN A 284 11.88 -1.86 -22.25
N GLU A 285 11.49 -0.95 -21.36
CA GLU A 285 12.45 -0.29 -20.47
C GLU A 285 13.15 -1.27 -19.54
N ALA A 286 12.44 -2.28 -19.03
CA ALA A 286 13.04 -3.36 -18.24
C ALA A 286 14.05 -4.19 -19.04
N LEU A 287 13.76 -4.50 -20.32
CA LEU A 287 14.69 -5.20 -21.20
C LEU A 287 15.93 -4.34 -21.53
N GLU A 288 15.74 -3.05 -21.79
CA GLU A 288 16.85 -2.10 -22.00
C GLU A 288 17.74 -2.02 -20.75
N PHE A 289 17.13 -2.00 -19.55
CA PHE A 289 17.87 -2.03 -18.28
C PHE A 289 18.67 -3.33 -18.12
N LEU A 290 18.09 -4.50 -18.37
CA LEU A 290 18.81 -5.78 -18.32
C LEU A 290 19.97 -5.81 -19.33
N ALA A 291 19.75 -5.35 -20.56
CA ALA A 291 20.76 -5.27 -21.61
C ALA A 291 21.93 -4.35 -21.19
N SER A 292 21.68 -3.24 -20.52
CA SER A 292 22.73 -2.36 -19.98
C SER A 292 23.61 -3.03 -18.92
N HIS A 293 23.09 -4.09 -18.28
CA HIS A 293 23.82 -4.95 -17.33
C HIS A 293 24.33 -6.26 -17.95
N HIS A 294 24.43 -6.30 -19.29
CA HIS A 294 24.89 -7.47 -20.06
C HIS A 294 24.03 -8.72 -19.89
N ILE A 295 22.72 -8.55 -19.65
CA ILE A 295 21.74 -9.63 -19.54
C ILE A 295 20.83 -9.54 -20.78
N HIS A 296 21.08 -10.39 -21.78
CA HIS A 296 20.38 -10.35 -23.07
C HIS A 296 19.41 -11.52 -23.29
N ASP A 297 19.65 -12.64 -22.59
CA ASP A 297 18.96 -13.91 -22.85
C ASP A 297 17.86 -14.22 -21.83
N GLU A 298 17.58 -13.31 -20.90
CA GLU A 298 16.57 -13.51 -19.88
C GLU A 298 15.31 -12.69 -20.16
N PRO A 299 14.11 -13.28 -20.05
CA PRO A 299 12.86 -12.53 -20.11
C PRO A 299 12.70 -11.64 -18.86
N VAL A 300 11.89 -10.57 -18.96
CA VAL A 300 11.61 -9.68 -17.80
C VAL A 300 10.97 -10.44 -16.66
N ALA A 301 10.04 -11.35 -16.95
CA ALA A 301 9.36 -12.20 -15.99
C ALA A 301 9.18 -13.60 -16.55
N TRP A 302 9.14 -14.56 -15.67
CA TRP A 302 8.85 -15.95 -15.95
C TRP A 302 8.16 -16.58 -14.74
N GLN A 303 7.36 -17.60 -14.99
CA GLN A 303 6.70 -18.38 -13.94
C GLN A 303 6.60 -19.84 -14.35
N PRO A 304 6.69 -20.80 -13.40
CA PRO A 304 6.46 -22.19 -13.67
C PRO A 304 5.00 -22.46 -14.05
N PRO A 305 4.72 -23.53 -14.82
CA PRO A 305 3.37 -23.79 -15.29
C PRO A 305 2.43 -24.15 -14.13
N THR A 306 1.28 -23.48 -14.08
CA THR A 306 0.24 -23.73 -13.07
C THR A 306 -0.47 -25.08 -13.25
N THR A 307 -0.25 -25.76 -14.39
CA THR A 307 -0.72 -27.14 -14.61
C THR A 307 -0.17 -28.13 -13.59
N LEU A 308 0.96 -27.84 -12.95
CA LEU A 308 1.50 -28.61 -11.83
C LEU A 308 0.56 -28.62 -10.59
N LEU A 309 -0.36 -27.65 -10.50
CA LEU A 309 -1.37 -27.58 -9.43
C LEU A 309 -2.64 -28.37 -9.77
N ALA A 310 -2.71 -28.98 -10.95
CA ALA A 310 -3.91 -29.71 -11.37
C ALA A 310 -4.24 -30.87 -10.41
N GLY A 311 -5.51 -31.00 -10.06
CA GLY A 311 -6.02 -32.05 -9.18
C GLY A 311 -5.77 -31.81 -7.69
N LEU A 312 -5.20 -30.65 -7.30
CA LEU A 312 -5.00 -30.28 -5.89
C LEU A 312 -6.15 -29.39 -5.38
N SER A 313 -6.61 -29.69 -4.17
CA SER A 313 -7.58 -28.87 -3.45
C SER A 313 -6.83 -27.76 -2.69
N LEU A 314 -6.68 -26.59 -3.30
CA LEU A 314 -5.90 -25.49 -2.74
C LEU A 314 -6.81 -24.40 -2.15
N PRO A 315 -6.37 -23.69 -1.09
CA PRO A 315 -7.21 -22.75 -0.36
C PRO A 315 -7.56 -21.50 -1.16
N GLY A 316 -6.66 -21.03 -2.02
CA GLY A 316 -6.83 -19.78 -2.74
C GLY A 316 -7.55 -19.92 -4.08
N PRO A 317 -8.12 -18.82 -4.59
CA PRO A 317 -8.85 -18.80 -5.86
C PRO A 317 -7.90 -19.06 -7.04
N ASP A 318 -8.45 -19.59 -8.12
CA ASP A 318 -7.71 -19.70 -9.37
C ASP A 318 -7.77 -18.37 -10.14
N PRO A 319 -6.65 -17.65 -10.32
CA PRO A 319 -6.65 -16.37 -11.02
C PRO A 319 -7.03 -16.49 -12.51
N ALA A 320 -6.95 -17.68 -13.10
CA ALA A 320 -7.38 -17.92 -14.47
C ALA A 320 -8.90 -17.85 -14.64
N HIS A 321 -9.68 -17.99 -13.56
CA HIS A 321 -11.14 -17.92 -13.58
C HIS A 321 -11.70 -16.50 -13.41
N VAL A 322 -10.86 -15.46 -13.35
CA VAL A 322 -11.32 -14.07 -13.26
C VAL A 322 -12.00 -13.67 -14.57
N ASP A 323 -13.24 -13.18 -14.48
CA ASP A 323 -13.97 -12.61 -15.62
C ASP A 323 -13.32 -11.30 -16.09
N LEU A 324 -12.42 -11.38 -17.06
CA LEU A 324 -11.66 -10.24 -17.58
C LEU A 324 -12.53 -9.15 -18.21
N PRO A 325 -13.55 -9.45 -19.06
CA PRO A 325 -14.46 -8.43 -19.57
C PRO A 325 -15.15 -7.65 -18.46
N ARG A 326 -15.65 -8.35 -17.46
CA ARG A 326 -16.31 -7.73 -16.32
C ARG A 326 -15.34 -6.92 -15.45
N LEU A 327 -14.13 -7.44 -15.23
CA LEU A 327 -13.06 -6.73 -14.53
C LEU A 327 -12.71 -5.42 -15.24
N HIS A 328 -12.48 -5.45 -16.55
CA HIS A 328 -12.16 -4.27 -17.35
C HIS A 328 -13.29 -3.23 -17.30
N GLN A 329 -14.55 -3.67 -17.37
CA GLN A 329 -15.72 -2.78 -17.20
C GLN A 329 -15.71 -2.09 -15.83
N LEU A 330 -15.48 -2.84 -14.74
CA LEU A 330 -15.45 -2.28 -13.39
C LEU A 330 -14.36 -1.24 -13.20
N VAL A 331 -13.12 -1.54 -13.61
CA VAL A 331 -11.96 -0.67 -13.37
C VAL A 331 -11.88 0.50 -14.33
N ARG A 332 -12.24 0.34 -15.61
CA ARG A 332 -12.10 1.36 -16.65
C ARG A 332 -13.35 2.21 -16.84
N GLU A 333 -14.47 1.58 -17.11
CA GLU A 333 -15.70 2.31 -17.41
C GLU A 333 -16.32 2.90 -16.15
N ARG A 334 -16.41 2.10 -15.07
CA ARG A 334 -17.02 2.50 -13.81
C ARG A 334 -16.04 3.11 -12.81
N GLN A 335 -14.74 3.01 -13.07
CA GLN A 335 -13.65 3.54 -12.23
C GLN A 335 -13.71 3.07 -10.77
N HIS A 336 -14.19 1.84 -10.54
CA HIS A 336 -14.24 1.25 -9.21
C HIS A 336 -12.84 0.86 -8.72
N PRO A 337 -12.58 0.93 -7.40
CA PRO A 337 -11.35 0.44 -6.81
C PRO A 337 -11.17 -1.07 -7.00
N VAL A 338 -9.92 -1.54 -7.02
CA VAL A 338 -9.57 -2.97 -7.17
C VAL A 338 -10.24 -3.83 -6.08
N GLN A 339 -10.34 -3.32 -4.86
CA GLN A 339 -11.01 -3.99 -3.74
C GLN A 339 -12.50 -4.24 -4.01
N TYR A 340 -13.19 -3.26 -4.60
CA TYR A 340 -14.58 -3.42 -4.99
C TYR A 340 -14.73 -4.43 -6.13
N ALA A 341 -13.82 -4.40 -7.12
CA ALA A 341 -13.82 -5.38 -8.20
C ALA A 341 -13.62 -6.81 -7.66
N ALA A 342 -12.71 -7.00 -6.69
CA ALA A 342 -12.50 -8.28 -6.03
C ALA A 342 -13.77 -8.79 -5.33
N GLN A 343 -14.46 -7.93 -4.59
CA GLN A 343 -15.73 -8.26 -3.93
C GLN A 343 -16.82 -8.64 -4.92
N VAL A 344 -16.98 -7.88 -6.01
CA VAL A 344 -18.02 -8.14 -7.04
C VAL A 344 -17.75 -9.43 -7.80
N LEU A 345 -16.47 -9.75 -8.04
CA LEU A 345 -16.05 -10.96 -8.77
C LEU A 345 -15.85 -12.18 -7.87
N GLY A 346 -16.08 -12.06 -6.55
CA GLY A 346 -15.95 -13.16 -5.59
C GLY A 346 -14.54 -13.73 -5.50
N THR A 347 -13.52 -12.87 -5.60
CA THR A 347 -12.11 -13.29 -5.58
C THR A 347 -11.26 -12.37 -4.70
N THR A 348 -9.95 -12.62 -4.63
CA THR A 348 -9.02 -11.80 -3.83
C THR A 348 -8.50 -10.59 -4.62
N VAL A 349 -8.03 -9.57 -3.88
CA VAL A 349 -7.40 -8.37 -4.46
C VAL A 349 -6.15 -8.76 -5.25
N GLU A 350 -5.41 -9.75 -4.78
CA GLU A 350 -4.21 -10.27 -5.42
C GLU A 350 -4.52 -10.94 -6.75
N ALA A 351 -5.62 -11.71 -6.85
CA ALA A 351 -6.07 -12.31 -8.10
C ALA A 351 -6.46 -11.24 -9.12
N ILE A 352 -7.17 -10.19 -8.68
CA ILE A 352 -7.51 -9.05 -9.56
C ILE A 352 -6.25 -8.31 -10.02
N ARG A 353 -5.28 -8.09 -9.14
CA ARG A 353 -4.00 -7.44 -9.52
C ARG A 353 -3.26 -8.27 -10.55
N HIS A 354 -3.11 -9.57 -10.30
CA HIS A 354 -2.45 -10.46 -11.23
C HIS A 354 -3.17 -10.48 -12.59
N ALA A 355 -4.51 -10.57 -12.60
CA ALA A 355 -5.30 -10.52 -13.81
C ALA A 355 -5.10 -9.20 -14.60
N LEU A 356 -4.97 -8.05 -13.92
CA LEU A 356 -4.70 -6.76 -14.55
C LEU A 356 -3.23 -6.61 -14.99
N ASP A 357 -2.28 -7.25 -14.31
CA ASP A 357 -0.87 -7.26 -14.71
C ASP A 357 -0.64 -8.10 -15.98
N GLU A 358 -1.33 -9.24 -16.12
CA GLU A 358 -1.28 -10.10 -17.31
C GLU A 358 -2.18 -9.57 -18.45
N HIS A 359 -3.33 -9.03 -18.10
CA HIS A 359 -4.35 -8.56 -19.03
C HIS A 359 -4.79 -7.13 -18.68
N PRO A 360 -3.93 -6.14 -18.93
CA PRO A 360 -4.22 -4.74 -18.59
C PRO A 360 -5.43 -4.23 -19.36
N ALA A 361 -6.29 -3.49 -18.67
CA ALA A 361 -7.51 -2.97 -19.25
C ALA A 361 -7.19 -1.89 -20.32
N PRO A 362 -7.84 -1.93 -21.50
CA PRO A 362 -7.63 -0.96 -22.58
C PRO A 362 -7.86 0.49 -22.13
N ALA A 363 -7.20 1.44 -22.77
CA ALA A 363 -7.40 2.85 -22.50
C ALA A 363 -8.84 3.28 -22.82
N THR A 364 -9.52 3.92 -21.87
CA THR A 364 -10.77 4.64 -22.16
C THR A 364 -10.47 6.00 -22.79
N PRO A 365 -11.35 6.56 -23.62
CA PRO A 365 -11.19 7.92 -24.12
C PRO A 365 -10.96 8.89 -22.96
N LEU A 366 -9.90 9.68 -23.04
CA LEU A 366 -9.51 10.58 -21.96
C LEU A 366 -10.61 11.63 -21.72
N THR A 367 -11.06 11.77 -20.48
CA THR A 367 -11.86 12.93 -20.07
C THR A 367 -11.05 14.22 -20.26
N LYS A 368 -11.73 15.38 -20.37
CA LYS A 368 -11.03 16.69 -20.51
C LYS A 368 -9.95 16.89 -19.43
N ASN A 369 -10.19 16.43 -18.21
CA ASN A 369 -9.21 16.53 -17.12
C ASN A 369 -8.02 15.57 -17.29
N ALA A 370 -8.26 14.35 -17.74
CA ALA A 370 -7.19 13.39 -18.03
C ALA A 370 -6.37 13.83 -19.26
N ALA A 371 -7.02 14.38 -20.29
CA ALA A 371 -6.33 14.96 -21.44
C ALA A 371 -5.41 16.15 -21.06
N ARG A 372 -5.82 16.97 -20.10
CA ARG A 372 -4.95 18.01 -19.49
C ARG A 372 -3.72 17.40 -18.82
N ALA A 373 -3.91 16.33 -18.04
CA ALA A 373 -2.83 15.68 -17.31
C ALA A 373 -1.81 14.99 -18.24
N THR A 374 -2.20 14.56 -19.45
CA THR A 374 -1.28 13.95 -20.45
C THR A 374 -0.46 14.95 -21.23
N GLY A 375 -0.68 16.26 -21.05
CA GLY A 375 0.00 17.31 -21.81
C GLY A 375 -0.51 17.49 -23.25
N ARG A 376 -1.49 16.69 -23.72
CA ARG A 376 -2.06 16.85 -25.06
C ARG A 376 -2.64 18.24 -25.28
N ILE A 377 -3.34 18.78 -24.28
CA ILE A 377 -3.87 20.16 -24.34
C ILE A 377 -2.72 21.18 -24.40
N ARG A 378 -1.60 20.93 -23.70
CA ARG A 378 -0.43 21.81 -23.79
C ARG A 378 0.21 21.75 -25.19
N GLN A 379 0.32 20.57 -25.78
CA GLN A 379 0.82 20.41 -27.15
C GLN A 379 -0.09 21.11 -28.17
N GLN A 380 -1.41 20.92 -28.04
CA GLN A 380 -2.40 21.62 -28.85
C GLN A 380 -2.34 23.16 -28.65
N ALA A 381 -2.13 23.58 -27.39
CA ALA A 381 -1.96 25.01 -27.08
C ALA A 381 -0.70 25.60 -27.73
N ARG A 382 0.43 24.87 -27.78
CA ARG A 382 1.65 25.29 -28.50
C ARG A 382 1.41 25.47 -30.01
N GLN A 383 0.66 24.56 -30.61
CA GLN A 383 0.32 24.63 -32.03
C GLN A 383 -0.63 25.80 -32.34
N THR A 384 -1.60 26.05 -31.46
CA THR A 384 -2.60 27.10 -31.66
C THR A 384 -2.10 28.47 -31.25
N VAL A 385 -1.22 28.54 -30.25
CA VAL A 385 -0.65 29.78 -29.69
C VAL A 385 0.88 29.64 -29.62
N PRO A 386 1.59 29.69 -30.76
CA PRO A 386 3.05 29.68 -30.77
C PRO A 386 3.62 30.89 -30.04
N ALA A 387 4.92 30.88 -29.74
CA ALA A 387 5.57 31.91 -28.91
C ALA A 387 5.35 33.34 -29.43
N GLU A 388 5.47 33.53 -30.76
CA GLU A 388 5.26 34.84 -31.41
C GLU A 388 3.82 35.33 -31.19
N ARG A 389 2.83 34.46 -31.37
CA ARG A 389 1.42 34.81 -31.18
C ARG A 389 1.09 35.06 -29.71
N PHE A 390 1.72 34.31 -28.80
CA PHE A 390 1.56 34.57 -27.37
C PHE A 390 2.15 35.92 -26.98
N THR A 391 3.35 36.22 -27.46
CA THR A 391 4.03 37.51 -27.25
C THR A 391 3.18 38.67 -27.76
N GLN A 392 2.69 38.58 -28.98
CA GLN A 392 1.79 39.61 -29.57
C GLN A 392 0.56 39.86 -28.67
N LEU A 393 -0.16 38.76 -28.30
CA LEU A 393 -1.39 38.92 -27.49
C LEU A 393 -1.10 39.44 -26.08
N TYR A 394 -0.01 38.96 -25.44
CA TYR A 394 0.24 39.26 -24.03
C TYR A 394 1.06 40.50 -23.80
N LEU A 395 2.13 40.74 -24.59
CA LEU A 395 3.02 41.87 -24.41
C LEU A 395 2.56 43.07 -25.25
N ASP A 396 2.27 42.91 -26.55
CA ASP A 396 1.95 44.02 -27.45
C ASP A 396 0.50 44.49 -27.32
N GLU A 397 -0.46 43.55 -27.37
CA GLU A 397 -1.89 43.88 -27.20
C GLU A 397 -2.31 44.01 -25.72
N HIS A 398 -1.37 43.84 -24.77
CA HIS A 398 -1.61 43.96 -23.34
C HIS A 398 -2.78 43.12 -22.78
N ARG A 399 -3.16 42.03 -23.47
CA ARG A 399 -4.26 41.17 -23.01
C ARG A 399 -3.90 40.43 -21.73
N SER A 400 -4.87 40.21 -20.86
CA SER A 400 -4.70 39.36 -19.69
C SER A 400 -4.74 37.87 -20.10
N LEU A 401 -4.11 36.99 -19.31
CA LEU A 401 -4.21 35.56 -19.53
C LEU A 401 -5.66 35.05 -19.58
N GLN A 402 -6.59 35.73 -18.91
CA GLN A 402 -8.01 35.40 -18.94
C GLN A 402 -8.69 35.80 -20.26
N GLN A 403 -8.27 36.88 -20.86
CA GLN A 403 -8.74 37.31 -22.19
C GLN A 403 -8.18 36.40 -23.27
N ILE A 404 -6.90 36.00 -23.15
CA ILE A 404 -6.28 35.03 -24.06
C ILE A 404 -6.96 33.65 -23.91
N ALA A 405 -7.30 33.22 -22.67
CA ALA A 405 -8.03 31.99 -22.41
C ALA A 405 -9.42 31.96 -23.10
N LYS A 406 -10.14 33.10 -23.09
CA LYS A 406 -11.43 33.24 -23.80
C LYS A 406 -11.28 33.18 -25.32
N LEU A 407 -10.21 33.75 -25.87
CA LEU A 407 -9.95 33.75 -27.31
C LEU A 407 -9.52 32.41 -27.85
N THR A 408 -8.73 31.69 -27.08
CA THR A 408 -8.05 30.44 -27.54
C THR A 408 -8.73 29.18 -27.07
N GLY A 409 -9.68 29.26 -26.12
CA GLY A 409 -10.36 28.14 -25.52
C GLY A 409 -9.51 27.33 -24.50
N PHE A 410 -8.26 27.72 -24.25
CA PHE A 410 -7.40 27.08 -23.27
C PHE A 410 -7.58 27.65 -21.87
N SER A 411 -7.30 26.84 -20.84
CA SER A 411 -7.38 27.31 -19.47
C SER A 411 -6.23 28.26 -19.13
N ARG A 412 -6.46 29.17 -18.18
CA ARG A 412 -5.43 30.11 -17.69
C ARG A 412 -4.17 29.36 -17.18
N SER A 413 -4.31 28.18 -16.56
CA SER A 413 -3.17 27.41 -16.09
C SER A 413 -2.29 26.92 -17.23
N VAL A 414 -2.89 26.43 -18.33
CA VAL A 414 -2.16 26.01 -19.54
C VAL A 414 -1.40 27.18 -20.15
N LEU A 415 -2.02 28.35 -20.24
CA LEU A 415 -1.37 29.57 -20.76
C LEU A 415 -0.25 30.08 -19.82
N THR A 416 -0.42 29.94 -18.51
CA THR A 416 0.65 30.27 -17.54
C THR A 416 1.87 29.37 -17.73
N ASP A 417 1.64 28.07 -17.93
CA ASP A 417 2.72 27.10 -18.17
C ASP A 417 3.40 27.35 -19.53
N LEU A 418 2.61 27.72 -20.55
CA LEU A 418 3.12 28.08 -21.87
C LEU A 418 4.01 29.34 -21.81
N ALA A 419 3.57 30.38 -21.09
CA ALA A 419 4.36 31.58 -20.88
C ALA A 419 5.71 31.31 -20.23
N LYS A 420 5.73 30.45 -19.20
CA LYS A 420 6.98 30.00 -18.56
C LYS A 420 7.89 29.27 -19.53
N GLU A 421 7.32 28.41 -20.36
CA GLU A 421 8.05 27.62 -21.35
C GLU A 421 8.66 28.51 -22.45
N TYR A 422 7.93 29.55 -22.87
CA TYR A 422 8.40 30.55 -23.86
C TYR A 422 9.33 31.61 -23.25
N GLY A 423 9.61 31.53 -21.93
CA GLY A 423 10.43 32.55 -21.26
C GLY A 423 9.76 33.92 -21.15
N ILE A 424 8.42 34.00 -21.35
CA ILE A 424 7.68 35.25 -21.29
C ILE A 424 7.39 35.61 -19.83
N PRO A 425 7.91 36.74 -19.31
CA PRO A 425 7.68 37.14 -17.93
C PRO A 425 6.20 37.46 -17.71
N LEU A 426 5.58 36.78 -16.75
CA LEU A 426 4.22 37.06 -16.37
C LEU A 426 4.16 38.32 -15.51
N ARG A 427 3.17 39.21 -15.82
CA ARG A 427 2.91 40.41 -15.02
C ARG A 427 2.69 40.02 -13.57
N GLY A 428 3.51 40.57 -12.70
CA GLY A 428 3.39 40.41 -11.26
C GLY A 428 2.20 41.18 -10.67
N PRO A 429 1.91 41.00 -9.39
CA PRO A 429 0.89 41.78 -8.69
C PRO A 429 1.15 43.28 -8.73
N GLN A 430 2.39 43.69 -8.96
CA GLN A 430 2.84 45.08 -9.05
C GLN A 430 2.53 45.74 -10.42
N ASP A 431 2.50 44.93 -11.48
CA ASP A 431 2.34 45.40 -12.88
C ASP A 431 0.87 45.58 -13.27
N HIS A 432 -0.05 45.13 -12.47
CA HIS A 432 -1.45 45.47 -12.62
C HIS A 432 -1.61 46.93 -12.18
N LYS A 433 -1.83 47.86 -13.12
CA LYS A 433 -2.20 49.24 -12.80
C LYS A 433 -3.23 49.21 -11.68
N ARG A 434 -2.88 49.70 -10.50
CA ARG A 434 -3.78 49.84 -9.36
C ARG A 434 -4.96 50.70 -9.80
N ARG A 435 -6.07 50.11 -10.21
CA ARG A 435 -7.33 50.79 -10.26
C ARG A 435 -7.67 51.15 -8.80
N GLY A 436 -7.58 52.42 -8.46
CA GLY A 436 -7.83 53.07 -7.22
C GLY A 436 -7.59 52.26 -5.94
N ALA A 437 -6.71 52.68 -5.06
CA ALA A 437 -6.62 52.10 -3.73
C ALA A 437 -7.99 52.21 -3.06
N ILE A 438 -8.54 51.09 -2.56
CA ILE A 438 -9.74 51.17 -1.73
C ILE A 438 -9.30 51.66 -0.35
N GLU A 439 -9.86 52.80 0.06
CA GLU A 439 -9.58 53.37 1.38
C GLU A 439 -10.16 52.46 2.47
N ARG A 440 -9.37 52.28 3.54
CA ARG A 440 -9.74 51.44 4.68
C ARG A 440 -11.08 51.86 5.29
N ASP A 441 -11.25 53.16 5.54
CA ASP A 441 -12.42 53.67 6.22
C ASP A 441 -13.68 53.56 5.35
N TRP A 442 -13.56 53.79 4.03
CA TRP A 442 -14.66 53.53 3.10
C TRP A 442 -15.07 52.05 3.10
N LEU A 443 -14.11 51.14 3.11
CA LEU A 443 -14.42 49.73 3.09
C LEU A 443 -15.05 49.28 4.41
N ILE A 444 -14.61 49.79 5.56
CA ILE A 444 -15.23 49.60 6.86
C ILE A 444 -16.67 50.09 6.84
N GLU A 445 -16.90 51.33 6.43
CA GLU A 445 -18.24 51.91 6.37
C GLU A 445 -19.19 51.06 5.52
N GLN A 446 -18.78 50.69 4.30
CA GLN A 446 -19.65 49.98 3.37
C GLN A 446 -19.84 48.49 3.76
N TYR A 447 -18.74 47.82 4.09
CA TYR A 447 -18.77 46.36 4.34
C TYR A 447 -19.21 46.01 5.76
N VAL A 448 -18.75 46.81 6.73
CA VAL A 448 -18.95 46.53 8.15
C VAL A 448 -20.24 47.22 8.66
N HIS A 449 -20.34 48.55 8.54
CA HIS A 449 -21.47 49.29 9.11
C HIS A 449 -22.73 49.18 8.25
N ARG A 450 -22.64 49.35 6.94
CA ARG A 450 -23.78 49.19 6.01
C ARG A 450 -24.07 47.75 5.59
N ARG A 451 -23.28 46.78 6.06
CA ARG A 451 -23.47 45.34 5.85
C ARG A 451 -23.57 44.92 4.36
N ARG A 452 -23.04 45.72 3.44
CA ARG A 452 -23.04 45.40 2.00
C ARG A 452 -22.16 44.17 1.72
N THR A 453 -22.42 43.44 0.61
CA THR A 453 -21.62 42.27 0.27
C THR A 453 -20.37 42.64 -0.52
N LEU A 454 -19.28 41.86 -0.39
CA LEU A 454 -18.08 42.10 -1.21
C LEU A 454 -18.35 42.04 -2.72
N PRO A 455 -19.23 41.16 -3.24
CA PRO A 455 -19.61 41.19 -4.64
C PRO A 455 -20.29 42.49 -5.08
N ASP A 456 -21.13 43.10 -4.24
CA ASP A 456 -21.79 44.37 -4.57
C ASP A 456 -20.79 45.52 -4.59
N LEU A 457 -19.89 45.59 -3.60
CA LEU A 457 -18.82 46.57 -3.53
C LEU A 457 -17.83 46.42 -4.70
N ALA A 458 -17.53 45.19 -5.07
CA ALA A 458 -16.68 44.88 -6.22
C ALA A 458 -17.31 45.35 -7.55
N ARG A 459 -18.61 45.15 -7.69
CA ARG A 459 -19.36 45.61 -8.89
C ARG A 459 -19.35 47.15 -8.98
N GLU A 460 -19.60 47.86 -7.89
CA GLU A 460 -19.59 49.31 -7.81
C GLU A 460 -18.22 49.90 -8.13
N THR A 461 -17.16 49.31 -7.63
CA THR A 461 -15.78 49.75 -7.83
C THR A 461 -15.14 49.24 -9.13
N GLY A 462 -15.85 48.42 -9.91
CA GLY A 462 -15.33 47.79 -11.12
C GLY A 462 -14.24 46.77 -10.87
N MET A 463 -14.18 46.22 -9.66
CA MET A 463 -13.22 45.17 -9.23
C MET A 463 -13.84 43.78 -9.25
N SER A 464 -13.00 42.75 -9.11
CA SER A 464 -13.50 41.40 -8.83
C SER A 464 -13.78 41.22 -7.33
N PRO A 465 -14.75 40.38 -6.93
CA PRO A 465 -14.99 40.03 -5.52
C PRO A 465 -13.74 39.53 -4.79
N ALA A 466 -12.88 38.79 -5.50
CA ALA A 466 -11.62 38.29 -4.95
C ALA A 466 -10.62 39.43 -4.66
N ASN A 467 -10.61 40.49 -5.51
CA ASN A 467 -9.76 41.67 -5.28
C ASN A 467 -10.29 42.51 -4.12
N MET A 468 -11.61 42.65 -4.00
CA MET A 468 -12.23 43.33 -2.85
C MET A 468 -11.95 42.59 -1.52
N ALA A 469 -12.00 41.25 -1.52
CA ALA A 469 -11.61 40.43 -0.38
C ALA A 469 -10.12 40.60 -0.02
N ARG A 470 -9.25 40.76 -1.03
CA ARG A 470 -7.82 41.04 -0.83
C ARG A 470 -7.60 42.39 -0.17
N TRP A 471 -8.33 43.44 -0.58
CA TRP A 471 -8.27 44.74 0.06
C TRP A 471 -8.75 44.69 1.51
N ALA A 472 -9.82 43.95 1.80
CA ALA A 472 -10.25 43.73 3.18
C ALA A 472 -9.14 43.07 4.02
N HIS A 473 -8.43 42.09 3.45
CA HIS A 473 -7.30 41.45 4.10
C HIS A 473 -6.11 42.41 4.32
N ILE A 474 -5.76 43.21 3.34
CA ILE A 474 -4.69 44.23 3.44
C ILE A 474 -5.01 45.23 4.56
N HIS A 475 -6.26 45.67 4.66
CA HIS A 475 -6.74 46.58 5.69
C HIS A 475 -7.05 45.92 7.03
N LYS A 476 -6.76 44.59 7.15
CA LYS A 476 -7.03 43.76 8.35
C LYS A 476 -8.52 43.79 8.76
N ILE A 477 -9.43 43.92 7.80
CA ILE A 477 -10.87 43.86 8.00
C ILE A 477 -11.28 42.39 7.94
N PRO A 478 -11.85 41.80 9.02
CA PRO A 478 -12.22 40.39 9.03
C PRO A 478 -13.39 40.13 8.09
N LEU A 479 -13.24 39.10 7.25
CA LEU A 479 -14.29 38.66 6.34
C LEU A 479 -15.36 37.89 7.09
N ARG A 480 -16.65 38.07 6.69
CA ARG A 480 -17.78 37.26 7.18
C ARG A 480 -17.54 35.79 6.86
N PRO A 481 -17.70 34.88 7.83
CA PRO A 481 -17.57 33.45 7.58
C PRO A 481 -18.66 32.95 6.62
N ARG A 482 -18.33 31.94 5.82
CA ARG A 482 -19.32 31.24 4.98
C ARG A 482 -20.37 30.59 5.87
N GLY A 483 -21.63 30.99 5.74
CA GLY A 483 -22.72 30.39 6.51
C GLY A 483 -23.56 31.34 7.36
N GLY A 484 -23.43 32.67 7.17
CA GLY A 484 -24.41 33.62 7.72
C GLY A 484 -24.25 33.99 9.20
N ALA A 485 -23.11 33.74 9.83
CA ALA A 485 -22.83 34.24 11.18
C ALA A 485 -22.74 35.77 11.16
N SER A 486 -23.38 36.43 12.16
CA SER A 486 -23.53 37.89 12.18
C SER A 486 -22.20 38.62 12.27
N HIS A 487 -22.13 39.81 11.66
CA HIS A 487 -20.99 40.72 11.73
C HIS A 487 -20.59 41.13 13.15
N HIS A 488 -21.53 41.11 14.08
CA HIS A 488 -21.28 41.37 15.48
C HIS A 488 -20.20 40.48 16.10
N THR A 489 -20.14 39.22 15.68
CA THR A 489 -19.12 38.26 16.18
C THR A 489 -17.74 38.54 15.59
N ALA A 490 -17.66 39.03 14.35
CA ALA A 490 -16.39 39.34 13.69
C ALA A 490 -15.80 40.71 14.14
N LEU A 491 -16.64 41.68 14.47
CA LEU A 491 -16.22 43.02 14.94
C LEU A 491 -15.76 43.01 16.40
N ARG A 492 -16.44 42.26 17.26
CA ARG A 492 -15.97 42.04 18.64
C ARG A 492 -14.51 41.56 18.69
N THR A 493 -14.06 40.85 17.67
CA THR A 493 -12.70 40.31 17.63
C THR A 493 -11.61 41.35 17.35
N VAL A 494 -11.92 42.47 16.68
CA VAL A 494 -10.91 43.48 16.30
C VAL A 494 -10.72 44.53 17.41
N ASP A 495 -11.80 45.04 17.96
CA ASP A 495 -11.74 46.09 18.97
C ASP A 495 -11.42 45.55 20.36
N GLN A 496 -11.87 44.35 20.67
CA GLN A 496 -11.65 43.70 21.97
C GLN A 496 -10.36 42.86 22.06
N ALA A 497 -9.70 42.56 20.95
CA ALA A 497 -8.40 41.87 20.99
C ALA A 497 -7.28 42.80 21.52
N ALA A 498 -7.41 44.11 21.36
CA ALA A 498 -6.49 45.10 21.93
C ALA A 498 -6.57 45.16 23.45
N ASP A 499 -7.79 45.04 24.00
CA ASP A 499 -8.05 45.11 25.44
C ASP A 499 -8.10 43.74 26.13
N ALA A 500 -7.89 42.66 25.34
CA ALA A 500 -7.97 41.30 25.88
C ALA A 500 -6.78 40.99 26.80
N PRO A 501 -7.02 40.22 27.87
CA PRO A 501 -5.95 39.72 28.75
C PRO A 501 -4.84 39.06 27.94
N ALA A 502 -3.59 39.33 28.31
CA ALA A 502 -2.40 38.81 27.56
C ALA A 502 -2.47 37.29 27.33
N ILE A 503 -3.04 36.53 28.28
CA ILE A 503 -3.22 35.08 28.21
C ILE A 503 -4.15 34.62 27.06
N LEU A 504 -5.03 35.49 26.54
CA LEU A 504 -6.00 35.17 25.49
C LEU A 504 -5.62 35.72 24.12
N ARG A 505 -4.64 36.63 24.02
CA ARG A 505 -4.29 37.32 22.77
C ARG A 505 -3.96 36.38 21.64
N ALA A 506 -3.18 35.32 21.92
CA ALA A 506 -2.81 34.33 20.90
C ALA A 506 -4.03 33.53 20.39
N ALA A 507 -5.01 33.29 21.24
CA ALA A 507 -6.21 32.56 20.89
C ALA A 507 -7.22 33.39 20.09
N LEU A 508 -7.13 34.73 20.13
CA LEU A 508 -8.07 35.64 19.50
C LEU A 508 -7.72 36.00 18.04
N THR A 509 -6.59 35.54 17.53
CA THR A 509 -6.08 35.92 16.20
C THR A 509 -6.65 35.12 15.01
N GLY A 510 -7.48 34.11 15.23
CA GLY A 510 -7.94 33.20 14.18
C GLY A 510 -9.46 33.24 13.91
N PRO A 511 -9.92 32.67 12.79
CA PRO A 511 -11.35 32.56 12.50
C PRO A 511 -12.08 31.78 13.58
N ASN A 512 -13.26 32.25 14.00
CA ASN A 512 -14.08 31.68 15.07
C ASN A 512 -13.38 31.59 16.44
N ALA A 513 -12.36 32.42 16.68
CA ALA A 513 -11.58 32.44 17.91
C ALA A 513 -12.46 32.62 19.15
N TRP A 514 -13.39 33.58 19.10
CA TRP A 514 -14.34 33.87 20.17
C TRP A 514 -15.24 32.67 20.49
N GLN A 515 -15.82 32.07 19.48
CA GLN A 515 -16.70 30.91 19.61
C GLN A 515 -15.96 29.69 20.21
N ARG A 516 -14.68 29.54 19.90
CA ARG A 516 -13.84 28.47 20.50
C ARG A 516 -13.64 28.69 22.00
N LEU A 517 -13.39 29.92 22.40
CA LEU A 517 -13.26 30.29 23.83
C LEU A 517 -14.57 30.12 24.60
N GLU A 518 -15.71 30.54 24.04
CA GLU A 518 -17.04 30.34 24.61
C GLU A 518 -17.32 28.85 24.80
N ARG A 519 -17.15 28.05 23.77
CA ARG A 519 -17.41 26.61 23.83
C ARG A 519 -16.47 25.88 24.78
N PHE A 520 -15.22 26.28 24.85
CA PHE A 520 -14.26 25.76 25.81
C PHE A 520 -14.73 26.07 27.26
N ALA A 521 -15.07 27.33 27.54
CA ALA A 521 -15.54 27.74 28.88
C ALA A 521 -16.85 27.03 29.26
N ALA A 522 -17.77 26.86 28.32
CA ALA A 522 -19.04 26.16 28.50
C ALA A 522 -18.88 24.63 28.63
N ALA A 523 -17.80 24.05 28.11
CA ALA A 523 -17.54 22.61 28.20
C ALA A 523 -17.00 22.15 29.58
N LEU A 524 -16.38 23.02 30.34
CA LEU A 524 -15.71 22.67 31.62
C LEU A 524 -16.58 22.09 32.74
N PRO A 525 -17.87 22.41 32.86
CA PRO A 525 -18.73 21.80 33.89
C PRO A 525 -18.99 20.30 33.67
N TYR A 526 -18.77 19.77 32.47
CA TYR A 526 -19.13 18.40 32.13
C TYR A 526 -17.97 17.42 32.37
N SER A 527 -18.35 16.16 32.66
CA SER A 527 -17.39 15.12 33.01
C SER A 527 -16.61 14.54 31.81
N THR A 528 -17.14 14.71 30.59
CA THR A 528 -16.54 14.25 29.36
C THR A 528 -16.78 15.22 28.22
N VAL A 529 -15.89 15.20 27.20
CA VAL A 529 -16.08 15.98 25.96
C VAL A 529 -17.36 15.58 25.22
N THR A 530 -17.77 14.32 25.31
CA THR A 530 -18.98 13.80 24.68
C THR A 530 -20.24 14.40 25.35
N GLU A 531 -20.25 14.45 26.65
CA GLU A 531 -21.34 15.05 27.44
C GLU A 531 -21.45 16.57 27.19
N ALA A 532 -20.31 17.26 27.19
CA ALA A 532 -20.23 18.67 26.86
C ALA A 532 -20.74 18.97 25.44
N ALA A 533 -20.35 18.18 24.46
CA ALA A 533 -20.76 18.35 23.05
C ALA A 533 -22.28 18.18 22.90
N ARG A 534 -22.85 17.17 23.56
CA ARG A 534 -24.30 16.94 23.58
C ARG A 534 -25.06 18.12 24.20
N ALA A 535 -24.57 18.63 25.31
CA ALA A 535 -25.20 19.78 26.00
C ALA A 535 -25.09 21.08 25.19
N LEU A 536 -24.03 21.23 24.38
CA LEU A 536 -23.80 22.37 23.49
C LEU A 536 -24.48 22.22 22.12
N GLY A 537 -25.17 21.09 21.84
CA GLY A 537 -25.84 20.85 20.58
C GLY A 537 -24.89 20.71 19.36
N ILE A 538 -23.65 20.23 19.58
CA ILE A 538 -22.64 20.08 18.53
C ILE A 538 -22.05 18.67 18.51
N HIS A 539 -21.44 18.28 17.39
CA HIS A 539 -20.73 17.00 17.31
C HIS A 539 -19.48 16.98 18.20
N GLN A 540 -19.22 15.84 18.86
CA GLN A 540 -18.03 15.63 19.70
C GLN A 540 -16.73 15.93 18.96
N SER A 541 -16.62 15.49 17.70
CA SER A 541 -15.45 15.75 16.85
C SER A 541 -15.22 17.25 16.65
N THR A 542 -16.29 18.03 16.49
CA THR A 542 -16.21 19.48 16.35
C THR A 542 -15.67 20.14 17.62
N LEU A 543 -16.20 19.77 18.80
CA LEU A 543 -15.72 20.31 20.06
C LEU A 543 -14.26 19.92 20.34
N THR A 544 -13.90 18.67 20.08
CA THR A 544 -12.52 18.17 20.21
C THR A 544 -11.57 18.95 19.32
N THR A 545 -11.93 19.15 18.05
CA THR A 545 -11.10 19.91 17.09
C THR A 545 -10.94 21.38 17.53
N GLN A 546 -11.97 21.99 18.07
CA GLN A 546 -11.93 23.39 18.53
C GLN A 546 -11.07 23.55 19.80
N ILE A 547 -11.15 22.61 20.74
CA ILE A 547 -10.29 22.62 21.94
C ILE A 547 -8.83 22.39 21.53
N ASN A 548 -8.53 21.40 20.66
CA ASN A 548 -7.17 21.14 20.18
C ASN A 548 -6.56 22.36 19.49
N ARG A 549 -7.37 23.07 18.69
CA ARG A 549 -6.91 24.28 18.01
C ARG A 549 -6.64 25.40 18.99
N LEU A 550 -7.46 25.53 20.03
CA LEU A 550 -7.27 26.51 21.09
C LEU A 550 -5.99 26.20 21.91
N GLU A 551 -5.74 24.94 22.23
CA GLU A 551 -4.51 24.47 22.88
C GLU A 551 -3.27 24.76 22.02
N LYS A 552 -3.38 24.56 20.70
CA LYS A 552 -2.32 24.88 19.76
C LYS A 552 -2.05 26.39 19.68
N ASP A 553 -3.10 27.20 19.59
CA ASP A 553 -3.00 28.67 19.53
C ASP A 553 -2.38 29.24 20.82
N LEU A 554 -2.66 28.62 21.97
CA LEU A 554 -2.15 29.03 23.30
C LEU A 554 -0.84 28.31 23.70
N GLY A 555 -0.41 27.31 22.93
CA GLY A 555 0.84 26.57 23.14
C GLY A 555 0.87 25.66 24.38
N ARG A 556 -0.27 25.43 25.07
CA ARG A 556 -0.36 24.61 26.29
C ARG A 556 -1.69 23.84 26.34
N PRO A 557 -1.72 22.63 26.95
CA PRO A 557 -2.95 21.89 27.15
C PRO A 557 -3.90 22.62 28.12
N LEU A 558 -5.17 22.63 27.79
CA LEU A 558 -6.24 23.29 28.57
C LEU A 558 -7.06 22.30 29.40
N ILE A 559 -7.14 21.03 28.94
CA ILE A 559 -7.88 19.99 29.63
C ILE A 559 -7.02 18.72 29.78
N GLU A 560 -7.22 18.03 30.91
CA GLU A 560 -6.85 16.64 31.09
C GLU A 560 -8.04 15.81 30.60
N ARG A 561 -7.82 14.99 29.58
CA ARG A 561 -8.90 14.19 28.98
C ARG A 561 -9.35 13.08 29.91
N ALA A 562 -10.63 12.69 29.82
CA ALA A 562 -11.15 11.55 30.53
C ALA A 562 -10.44 10.27 30.07
N GLU A 563 -9.74 9.60 30.99
CA GLU A 563 -9.20 8.26 30.83
C GLU A 563 -9.88 7.31 31.79
N ARG A 564 -9.75 5.99 31.58
CA ARG A 564 -10.41 4.93 32.39
C ARG A 564 -10.65 5.32 33.85
N GLY A 565 -11.90 5.73 34.19
CA GLY A 565 -12.34 6.08 35.54
C GLY A 565 -12.02 7.51 36.03
N ARG A 566 -11.33 8.36 35.25
CA ARG A 566 -11.07 9.76 35.57
C ARG A 566 -11.94 10.69 34.72
N ARG A 567 -12.59 11.66 35.38
CA ARG A 567 -13.40 12.70 34.70
C ARG A 567 -12.46 13.71 34.00
N MET A 568 -12.93 14.31 32.90
CA MET A 568 -12.28 15.46 32.27
C MET A 568 -12.13 16.59 33.32
N ARG A 569 -10.92 17.17 33.39
CA ARG A 569 -10.63 18.28 34.30
C ARG A 569 -9.83 19.37 33.56
N PRO A 570 -10.08 20.66 33.85
CA PRO A 570 -9.24 21.72 33.33
C PRO A 570 -7.85 21.67 33.99
N THR A 571 -6.81 21.85 33.20
CA THR A 571 -5.44 22.05 33.71
C THR A 571 -5.35 23.35 34.55
N PRO A 572 -4.29 23.55 35.34
CA PRO A 572 -4.10 24.84 36.03
C PRO A 572 -4.10 26.03 35.07
N TYR A 573 -3.53 25.83 33.86
CA TYR A 573 -3.52 26.82 32.79
C TYR A 573 -4.92 26.97 32.17
N GLY A 574 -5.63 25.87 31.91
CA GLY A 574 -7.01 25.88 31.42
C GLY A 574 -7.99 26.61 32.35
N ARG A 575 -7.83 26.51 33.69
CA ARG A 575 -8.62 27.29 34.64
C ARG A 575 -8.38 28.79 34.49
N LYS A 576 -7.13 29.21 34.34
CA LYS A 576 -6.77 30.63 34.11
C LYS A 576 -7.36 31.17 32.80
N VAL A 577 -7.25 30.39 31.71
CA VAL A 577 -7.85 30.71 30.42
C VAL A 577 -9.36 30.81 30.49
N ALA A 578 -10.04 29.85 31.16
CA ALA A 578 -11.49 29.87 31.35
C ALA A 578 -11.98 31.06 32.19
N ALA A 579 -11.26 31.40 33.24
CA ALA A 579 -11.59 32.56 34.08
C ALA A 579 -11.41 33.87 33.30
N ALA A 580 -10.36 33.98 32.50
CA ALA A 580 -10.13 35.12 31.61
C ALA A 580 -11.19 35.21 30.50
N ALA A 581 -11.56 34.08 29.90
CA ALA A 581 -12.59 34.00 28.88
C ALA A 581 -13.97 34.40 29.46
N LYS A 582 -14.36 33.90 30.65
CA LYS A 582 -15.62 34.29 31.30
C LYS A 582 -15.70 35.80 31.59
N ARG A 583 -14.59 36.42 32.01
CA ARG A 583 -14.56 37.88 32.25
C ARG A 583 -14.68 38.67 30.94
N LEU A 584 -14.08 38.17 29.85
CA LEU A 584 -14.11 38.81 28.57
C LEU A 584 -15.45 38.65 27.84
N ILE A 585 -16.13 37.51 28.02
CA ILE A 585 -17.42 37.19 27.40
C ILE A 585 -18.60 37.89 28.11
N GLY A 586 -18.48 38.21 29.42
CA GLY A 586 -19.50 38.86 30.23
C GLY A 586 -20.68 37.94 30.57
N PRO A 587 -21.55 38.33 31.55
CA PRO A 587 -22.71 37.53 31.94
C PRO A 587 -23.84 37.49 30.89
N ASP A 588 -23.84 38.35 29.87
CA ASP A 588 -24.94 38.53 28.90
C ASP A 588 -24.68 37.91 27.53
N GLY A 589 -23.95 36.77 27.47
CA GLY A 589 -23.70 36.03 26.24
C GLY A 589 -24.91 35.29 25.63
N ARG A 590 -26.14 35.81 25.81
CA ARG A 590 -27.37 35.35 25.16
C ARG A 590 -28.03 36.52 24.43
N SER A 591 -27.71 36.68 23.15
CA SER A 591 -28.61 37.23 22.13
C SER A 591 -28.10 36.87 20.73
#